data_5053e5ab943e314521a3558548bcb6b3
#
_entry.id   5053e5ab943e314521a3558548bcb6b3
#
_cell.length_a   1.000
_cell.length_b   1.000
_cell.length_c   1.000
_cell.angle_alpha   90.00
_cell.angle_beta   90.00
_cell.angle_gamma   90.00
#
_symmetry.space_group_name_H-M   'P 1'
#
loop_
_entity.id
_entity.type
_entity.pdbx_description
1 polymer ?
#
loop_
_entity_poly.entity_id
_entity_poly.type
_entity_poly.pdbx_seq_one_letter_code
_entity_poly.pdbx_strand_id
1 'polypeptide(L)'
;IHCKSAVTDASGLVKSMMDELHPYFTGQQEVPAKLRIAVACCVNMCGACHCSDIAIVGIHRTLPRVNHEMVSKSCEIPSTVASCPTGAIRPNPRLKSIDIVGEKC
;
A
#
# COMPACT_ATOMS: atom_id res chain seq x y z
N ILE A 1 -6.70 7.51 -4.96
CA ILE A 1 -5.40 8.22 -4.94
C ILE A 1 -4.44 7.55 -5.89
N HIS A 2 -3.88 8.29 -6.83
CA HIS A 2 -2.82 7.81 -7.72
C HIS A 2 -1.46 8.07 -7.06
N CYS A 3 -0.69 7.02 -6.82
CA CYS A 3 0.56 7.11 -6.06
C CYS A 3 1.66 6.26 -6.68
N LYS A 4 2.89 6.76 -6.66
CA LYS A 4 4.06 6.00 -7.13
C LYS A 4 4.34 4.74 -6.30
N SER A 5 3.86 4.71 -5.06
CA SER A 5 4.02 3.56 -4.14
C SER A 5 2.85 2.59 -4.18
N ALA A 6 1.91 2.76 -5.11
CA ALA A 6 0.75 1.89 -5.23
C ALA A 6 1.15 0.44 -5.53
N VAL A 7 0.48 -0.48 -4.85
CA VAL A 7 0.60 -1.94 -5.08
C VAL A 7 -0.43 -2.40 -6.09
N THR A 8 -1.60 -1.75 -6.09
CA THR A 8 -2.72 -2.06 -6.97
C THR A 8 -3.32 -0.77 -7.53
N ASP A 9 -4.06 -0.89 -8.62
CA ASP A 9 -4.85 0.20 -9.18
C ASP A 9 -6.18 0.34 -8.43
N ALA A 10 -6.19 1.20 -7.42
CA ALA A 10 -7.39 1.46 -6.63
C ALA A 10 -8.50 2.11 -7.46
N SER A 11 -8.15 2.99 -8.40
CA SER A 11 -9.13 3.68 -9.26
C SER A 11 -9.88 2.71 -10.17
N GLY A 12 -9.18 1.78 -10.81
CA GLY A 12 -9.80 0.76 -11.65
C GLY A 12 -10.72 -0.16 -10.86
N LEU A 13 -10.32 -0.55 -9.67
CA LEU A 13 -11.13 -1.38 -8.78
C LEU A 13 -12.38 -0.63 -8.30
N VAL A 14 -12.26 0.63 -7.91
CA VAL A 14 -13.39 1.48 -7.53
C VAL A 14 -14.35 1.64 -8.71
N LYS A 15 -13.84 1.91 -9.91
CA LYS A 15 -14.68 2.04 -11.12
C LYS A 15 -15.49 0.77 -11.37
N SER A 16 -14.87 -0.40 -11.29
CA SER A 16 -15.55 -1.69 -11.47
C SER A 16 -16.66 -1.92 -10.45
N MET A 17 -16.38 -1.64 -9.17
CA MET A 17 -17.38 -1.77 -8.11
C MET A 17 -18.53 -0.77 -8.26
N MET A 18 -18.22 0.48 -8.63
CA MET A 18 -19.24 1.51 -8.82
C MET A 18 -20.13 1.20 -10.01
N ASP A 19 -19.61 0.65 -11.09
CA ASP A 19 -20.41 0.25 -12.24
C ASP A 19 -21.38 -0.88 -11.87
N GLU A 20 -20.93 -1.85 -11.11
CA GLU A 20 -21.76 -2.97 -10.65
C GLU A 20 -22.80 -2.54 -9.61
N LEU A 21 -22.42 -1.65 -8.70
CA LEU A 21 -23.30 -1.17 -7.62
C LEU A 21 -24.12 0.07 -7.98
N HIS A 22 -24.05 0.51 -9.22
CA HIS A 22 -24.76 1.71 -9.68
C HIS A 22 -26.28 1.72 -9.35
N PRO A 23 -27.04 0.61 -9.50
CA PRO A 23 -28.45 0.59 -9.13
C PRO A 23 -28.72 0.93 -7.66
N TYR A 24 -27.82 0.59 -6.77
CA TYR A 24 -27.93 0.88 -5.33
C TYR A 24 -27.68 2.35 -5.03
N PHE A 25 -26.78 3.01 -5.78
CA PHE A 25 -26.51 4.43 -5.63
C PHE A 25 -27.61 5.32 -6.20
N THR A 26 -28.31 4.86 -7.23
CA THR A 26 -29.39 5.62 -7.87
C THR A 26 -30.76 5.38 -7.23
N GLY A 27 -30.84 4.52 -6.24
CA GLY A 27 -32.09 4.19 -5.55
C GLY A 27 -33.00 3.21 -6.29
N GLN A 28 -32.52 2.54 -7.33
CA GLN A 28 -33.28 1.49 -8.03
C GLN A 28 -33.37 0.20 -7.24
N GLN A 29 -32.38 -0.05 -6.38
CA GLN A 29 -32.36 -1.18 -5.44
C GLN A 29 -32.04 -0.66 -4.04
N GLU A 30 -32.61 -1.33 -3.04
CA GLU A 30 -32.44 -0.94 -1.65
C GLU A 30 -31.48 -1.88 -0.93
N VAL A 31 -30.70 -1.31 0.01
CA VAL A 31 -29.91 -2.06 0.97
C VAL A 31 -30.50 -1.88 2.38
N PRO A 32 -30.41 -2.89 3.26
CA PRO A 32 -30.99 -2.82 4.60
C PRO A 32 -30.45 -1.70 5.48
N ALA A 33 -29.20 -1.30 5.25
CA ALA A 33 -28.51 -0.27 6.00
C ALA A 33 -27.45 0.41 5.14
N LYS A 34 -26.99 1.57 5.58
CA LYS A 34 -25.88 2.28 4.94
C LYS A 34 -24.61 1.44 5.02
N LEU A 35 -23.97 1.22 3.89
CA LEU A 35 -22.71 0.50 3.76
C LEU A 35 -21.65 1.40 3.16
N ARG A 36 -20.46 1.41 3.75
CA ARG A 36 -19.31 2.12 3.25
C ARG A 36 -18.25 1.15 2.76
N ILE A 37 -17.80 1.36 1.54
CA ILE A 37 -16.71 0.59 0.93
C ILE A 37 -15.56 1.54 0.63
N ALA A 38 -14.36 1.19 1.04
CA ALA A 38 -13.17 1.98 0.76
C ALA A 38 -12.06 1.11 0.18
N VAL A 39 -11.29 1.67 -0.73
CA VAL A 39 -10.16 1.00 -1.38
C VAL A 39 -8.90 1.82 -1.20
N ALA A 40 -7.84 1.18 -0.74
CA ALA A 40 -6.52 1.77 -0.65
C ALA A 40 -5.54 1.04 -1.55
N CYS A 41 -4.70 1.79 -2.25
CA CYS A 41 -3.71 1.22 -3.16
C CYS A 41 -2.52 0.55 -2.46
N CYS A 42 -2.31 0.80 -1.18
CA CYS A 42 -1.27 0.17 -0.34
C CYS A 42 -1.65 0.18 1.15
N VAL A 43 -0.82 -0.44 1.97
CA VAL A 43 -1.02 -0.58 3.43
C VAL A 43 -1.03 0.75 4.19
N ASN A 44 -0.58 1.85 3.60
CA ASN A 44 -0.70 3.18 4.21
C ASN A 44 -2.16 3.62 4.41
N MET A 45 -3.10 3.01 3.69
CA MET A 45 -4.55 3.21 3.89
C MET A 45 -4.95 4.69 3.92
N CYS A 46 -4.49 5.45 2.93
CA CYS A 46 -4.82 6.88 2.80
C CYS A 46 -6.32 7.10 2.79
N GLY A 47 -6.77 8.18 3.42
CA GLY A 47 -8.19 8.46 3.59
C GLY A 47 -8.88 7.58 4.62
N ALA A 48 -8.14 6.99 5.55
CA ALA A 48 -8.65 6.14 6.62
C ALA A 48 -9.50 4.96 6.11
N CYS A 49 -9.03 4.30 5.06
CA CYS A 49 -9.69 3.15 4.44
C CYS A 49 -10.09 2.07 5.46
N HIS A 50 -9.25 1.85 6.48
CA HIS A 50 -9.49 0.89 7.57
C HIS A 50 -10.69 1.23 8.48
N CYS A 51 -11.23 2.44 8.38
CA CYS A 51 -12.42 2.86 9.15
C CYS A 51 -13.74 2.58 8.42
N SER A 52 -13.70 2.03 7.22
CA SER A 52 -14.91 1.69 6.44
C SER A 52 -15.46 0.32 6.83
N ASP A 53 -16.71 0.08 6.52
CA ASP A 53 -17.37 -1.22 6.79
C ASP A 53 -16.70 -2.34 5.99
N ILE A 54 -16.36 -2.05 4.73
CA ILE A 54 -15.53 -2.93 3.90
C ILE A 54 -14.31 -2.13 3.47
N ALA A 55 -13.13 -2.66 3.78
CA ALA A 55 -11.86 -2.07 3.39
C ALA A 55 -11.08 -3.03 2.48
N ILE A 56 -10.74 -2.57 1.29
CA ILE A 56 -9.92 -3.33 0.34
C ILE A 56 -8.55 -2.64 0.26
N VAL A 57 -7.50 -3.37 0.58
CA VAL A 57 -6.15 -2.83 0.72
C VAL A 57 -5.17 -3.60 -0.15
N GLY A 58 -4.41 -2.89 -0.97
CA GLY A 58 -3.31 -3.48 -1.72
C GLY A 58 -2.15 -3.84 -0.79
N ILE A 59 -1.61 -5.04 -0.90
CA ILE A 59 -0.53 -5.55 -0.04
C ILE A 59 0.61 -6.06 -0.90
N HIS A 60 1.85 -5.74 -0.52
CA HIS A 60 3.04 -6.33 -1.12
C HIS A 60 3.14 -7.80 -0.71
N ARG A 61 3.27 -8.70 -1.69
CA ARG A 61 3.35 -10.15 -1.45
C ARG A 61 4.78 -10.68 -1.37
N THR A 62 5.71 -9.95 -1.95
CA THR A 62 7.11 -10.35 -2.03
C THR A 62 8.00 -9.36 -1.30
N LEU A 63 9.17 -9.83 -0.90
CA LEU A 63 10.19 -8.97 -0.31
C LEU A 63 10.64 -7.91 -1.32
N PRO A 64 10.93 -6.69 -0.86
CA PRO A 64 11.49 -5.67 -1.72
C PRO A 64 12.87 -6.06 -2.22
N ARG A 65 13.17 -5.74 -3.46
CA ARG A 65 14.50 -5.92 -4.05
C ARG A 65 15.29 -4.62 -3.92
N VAL A 66 16.50 -4.72 -3.42
CA VAL A 66 17.38 -3.57 -3.25
C VAL A 66 18.19 -3.33 -4.51
N ASN A 67 18.10 -2.13 -5.06
CA ASN A 67 19.01 -1.67 -6.10
C ASN A 67 20.16 -0.89 -5.44
N HIS A 68 21.26 -1.58 -5.19
CA HIS A 68 22.40 -1.04 -4.43
C HIS A 68 23.03 0.22 -5.08
N GLU A 69 23.03 0.31 -6.40
CA GLU A 69 23.56 1.48 -7.10
C GLU A 69 22.70 2.73 -6.89
N MET A 70 21.39 2.55 -6.87
CA MET A 70 20.44 3.65 -6.67
C MET A 70 20.34 4.07 -5.21
N VAL A 71 20.39 3.14 -4.29
CA VAL A 71 20.29 3.42 -2.84
C VAL A 71 21.37 4.38 -2.39
N SER A 72 22.61 4.16 -2.80
CA SER A 72 23.73 5.01 -2.43
C SER A 72 23.62 6.46 -2.92
N LYS A 73 22.86 6.68 -4.02
CA LYS A 73 22.69 8.00 -4.66
C LYS A 73 21.42 8.73 -4.22
N SER A 74 20.38 7.99 -3.86
CA SER A 74 19.03 8.55 -3.69
C SER A 74 18.49 8.47 -2.26
N CYS A 75 19.07 7.62 -1.42
CA CYS A 75 18.57 7.36 -0.07
C CYS A 75 19.57 7.76 0.99
N GLU A 76 19.06 8.34 2.06
CA GLU A 76 19.83 8.53 3.28
C GLU A 76 19.73 7.24 4.10
N ILE A 77 20.85 6.53 4.23
CA ILE A 77 20.89 5.17 4.77
C ILE A 77 20.46 5.08 6.24
N PRO A 78 20.93 5.94 7.17
CA PRO A 78 20.51 5.88 8.56
C PRO A 78 19.02 6.03 8.75
N SER A 79 18.37 6.97 8.08
CA SER A 79 16.91 7.16 8.15
C SER A 79 16.16 6.00 7.57
N THR A 80 16.64 5.43 6.47
CA THR A 80 16.04 4.25 5.83
C THR A 80 16.08 3.04 6.77
N VAL A 81 17.20 2.81 7.43
CA VAL A 81 17.35 1.73 8.44
C VAL A 81 16.44 1.97 9.64
N ALA A 82 16.41 3.21 10.14
CA ALA A 82 15.60 3.57 11.31
C ALA A 82 14.08 3.49 11.05
N SER A 83 13.64 3.66 9.81
CA SER A 83 12.21 3.66 9.47
C SER A 83 11.55 2.30 9.52
N CYS A 84 12.32 1.21 9.53
CA CYS A 84 11.75 -0.14 9.60
C CYS A 84 11.37 -0.52 11.03
N PRO A 85 10.06 -0.71 11.34
CA PRO A 85 9.63 -1.01 12.71
C PRO A 85 10.06 -2.39 13.20
N THR A 86 10.32 -3.33 12.31
CA THR A 86 10.75 -4.70 12.67
C THR A 86 12.27 -4.88 12.67
N GLY A 87 13.02 -3.84 12.29
CA GLY A 87 14.47 -3.92 12.15
C GLY A 87 14.94 -4.87 11.05
N ALA A 88 14.14 -5.05 10.01
CA ALA A 88 14.46 -5.90 8.86
C ALA A 88 15.53 -5.28 7.96
N ILE A 89 15.67 -3.97 7.98
CA ILE A 89 16.65 -3.25 7.17
C ILE A 89 17.95 -3.12 7.94
N ARG A 90 19.03 -3.61 7.35
CA ARG A 90 20.37 -3.56 7.93
C ARG A 90 21.31 -2.73 7.04
N PRO A 91 22.21 -1.93 7.63
CA PRO A 91 23.19 -1.19 6.84
C PRO A 91 24.24 -2.15 6.27
N ASN A 92 24.60 -1.92 5.00
CA ASN A 92 25.72 -2.62 4.35
C ASN A 92 26.82 -1.60 4.00
N PRO A 93 27.84 -1.43 4.85
CA PRO A 93 28.88 -0.43 4.66
C PRO A 93 29.79 -0.73 3.46
N ARG A 94 29.91 -2.01 3.05
CA ARG A 94 30.78 -2.39 1.91
C ARG A 94 30.24 -1.83 0.59
N LEU A 95 28.92 -1.88 0.41
CA LEU A 95 28.24 -1.39 -0.79
C LEU A 95 27.65 0.01 -0.63
N LYS A 96 27.83 0.65 0.55
CA LYS A 96 27.14 1.91 0.91
C LYS A 96 25.65 1.83 0.63
N SER A 97 25.03 0.74 1.04
CA SER A 97 23.65 0.36 0.75
C SER A 97 22.98 -0.26 1.97
N ILE A 98 21.88 -0.94 1.75
CA ILE A 98 21.11 -1.65 2.77
C ILE A 98 20.90 -3.10 2.35
N ASP A 99 20.71 -3.97 3.33
CA ASP A 99 20.26 -5.35 3.14
C ASP A 99 18.94 -5.57 3.86
N ILE A 100 18.13 -6.47 3.35
CA ILE A 100 16.82 -6.78 3.93
C ILE A 100 16.82 -8.21 4.46
N VAL A 101 16.53 -8.35 5.75
CA VAL A 101 16.38 -9.65 6.41
C VAL A 101 14.95 -10.12 6.20
N GLY A 102 14.76 -11.09 5.30
CA GLY A 102 13.45 -11.56 4.88
C GLY A 102 12.56 -12.06 6.01
N GLU A 103 13.11 -12.74 6.98
CA GLU A 103 12.36 -13.29 8.11
C GLU A 103 11.72 -12.21 9.01
N LYS A 104 12.26 -11.01 8.98
CA LYS A 104 11.79 -9.87 9.79
C LYS A 104 10.95 -8.85 9.02
N CYS A 105 10.90 -9.02 7.71
CA CYS A 105 10.17 -8.10 6.84
C CYS A 105 8.65 -8.32 6.91
#